data_33eb196c3edf0a10b1026a7fdb5cbba1
#
_entry.id   33eb196c3edf0a10b1026a7fdb5cbba1
#
_cell.length_a   1.000
_cell.length_b   1.000
_cell.length_c   1.000
_cell.angle_alpha   90.00
_cell.angle_beta   90.00
_cell.angle_gamma   90.00
#
_symmetry.space_group_name_H-M   'P 1'
#
loop_
_entity.id
_entity.type
_entity.pdbx_description
1 polymer ?
#
loop_
_entity_poly.entity_id
_entity_poly.type
_entity_poly.pdbx_seq_one_letter_code
_entity_poly.pdbx_strand_id
1 'polypeptide(L)'
;MLKCKFYIVDVFAEKKFEGNQLAVFICENTLFEDEMQKIAKEMNYSETTFITSKENYDVRIFTPETELPFAGHPTIGTSFVIQQELIRGNVKTILLNLKIGAIPILFKYKSGKPDVIWMEHNPPTFGRFFDIELLSKILNLNESDIDDRFPIQEVSTGIPIIIVPLKNLDALKRVKIDLNRYLDLVENTDAKTILIFCPETRDKGNNLSVRVFAHYYGVPEDAATGSGNGCLAAYLVEHQYYVKNIIDVRVEQGYEIGRPSLLYLRAEKKEEGKISVSVGGKAIIVAEGELR
;
A
#
# COMPACT_ATOMS: atom_id res chain seq x y z
N MET A 1 20.24 -21.24 19.84
CA MET A 1 19.25 -21.68 18.85
C MET A 1 18.32 -20.50 18.58
N LEU A 2 18.15 -20.13 17.33
CA LEU A 2 17.23 -19.08 16.92
C LEU A 2 15.81 -19.54 17.25
N LYS A 3 15.03 -18.74 17.97
CA LYS A 3 13.67 -19.12 18.36
C LYS A 3 12.73 -17.96 18.04
N CYS A 4 12.16 -17.99 16.84
CA CYS A 4 11.27 -16.96 16.33
C CYS A 4 9.93 -17.57 15.94
N LYS A 5 8.84 -17.05 16.51
CA LYS A 5 7.51 -17.25 15.94
C LYS A 5 7.36 -16.37 14.73
N PHE A 6 6.68 -16.88 13.69
CA PHE A 6 6.30 -16.08 12.55
C PHE A 6 4.82 -16.27 12.19
N TYR A 7 4.26 -15.24 11.58
CA TYR A 7 2.89 -15.19 11.11
C TYR A 7 2.90 -14.77 9.64
N ILE A 8 2.17 -15.52 8.82
CA ILE A 8 1.86 -15.09 7.45
C ILE A 8 0.53 -14.35 7.50
N VAL A 9 0.54 -13.11 7.04
CA VAL A 9 -0.61 -12.21 7.11
C VAL A 9 -0.95 -11.75 5.71
N ASP A 10 -2.22 -11.84 5.34
CA ASP A 10 -2.77 -11.17 4.17
C ASP A 10 -3.31 -9.81 4.58
N VAL A 11 -2.73 -8.74 4.03
CA VAL A 11 -3.07 -7.34 4.34
C VAL A 11 -3.91 -6.75 3.22
N PHE A 12 -4.90 -5.92 3.56
CA PHE A 12 -5.94 -5.44 2.64
C PHE A 12 -6.81 -6.57 2.06
N ALA A 13 -7.01 -7.62 2.84
CA ALA A 13 -7.71 -8.83 2.46
C ALA A 13 -9.09 -8.95 3.13
N GLU A 14 -10.11 -9.33 2.38
CA GLU A 14 -11.43 -9.70 2.92
C GLU A 14 -11.49 -11.20 3.26
N LYS A 15 -10.66 -12.02 2.63
CA LYS A 15 -10.53 -13.47 2.84
C LYS A 15 -9.07 -13.90 2.79
N LYS A 16 -8.78 -15.09 3.33
CA LYS A 16 -7.45 -15.72 3.19
C LYS A 16 -7.09 -15.89 1.71
N PHE A 17 -5.80 -15.73 1.42
CA PHE A 17 -5.22 -15.85 0.07
C PHE A 17 -5.60 -14.70 -0.89
N GLU A 18 -6.11 -13.61 -0.34
CA GLU A 18 -6.33 -12.32 -1.00
C GLU A 18 -5.35 -11.28 -0.40
N GLY A 19 -5.36 -10.03 -0.91
CA GLY A 19 -4.55 -8.95 -0.35
C GLY A 19 -3.05 -9.07 -0.61
N ASN A 20 -2.25 -8.29 0.09
CA ASN A 20 -0.79 -8.30 0.01
C ASN A 20 -0.19 -9.14 1.14
N GLN A 21 0.73 -10.04 0.78
CA GLN A 21 1.34 -10.97 1.72
C GLN A 21 2.40 -10.29 2.58
N LEU A 22 2.45 -10.69 3.84
CA LEU A 22 3.46 -10.22 4.80
C LEU A 22 3.88 -11.36 5.71
N ALA A 23 5.17 -11.51 5.95
CA ALA A 23 5.68 -12.30 7.05
C ALA A 23 6.04 -11.40 8.23
N VAL A 24 5.53 -11.72 9.43
CA VAL A 24 5.78 -10.98 10.67
C VAL A 24 6.47 -11.88 11.66
N PHE A 25 7.68 -11.52 12.09
CA PHE A 25 8.49 -12.30 13.04
C PHE A 25 8.47 -11.68 14.44
N ILE A 26 8.30 -12.53 15.44
CA ILE A 26 8.46 -12.21 16.86
C ILE A 26 9.51 -13.14 17.43
N CYS A 27 10.70 -12.64 17.73
CA CYS A 27 11.81 -13.43 18.19
C CYS A 27 12.04 -13.28 19.71
N GLU A 28 12.48 -14.35 20.35
CA GLU A 28 12.87 -14.32 21.77
C GLU A 28 14.23 -13.66 21.97
N ASN A 29 15.15 -13.86 21.02
CA ASN A 29 16.49 -13.29 21.01
C ASN A 29 16.58 -12.14 20.00
N THR A 30 17.47 -11.20 20.26
CA THR A 30 17.81 -10.15 19.31
C THR A 30 18.44 -10.77 18.06
N LEU A 31 17.87 -10.48 16.89
CA LEU A 31 18.44 -10.82 15.59
C LEU A 31 19.41 -9.74 15.12
N PHE A 32 20.51 -10.16 14.50
CA PHE A 32 21.37 -9.23 13.76
C PHE A 32 20.73 -8.86 12.41
N GLU A 33 21.16 -7.74 11.86
CA GLU A 33 20.62 -7.22 10.59
C GLU A 33 20.78 -8.20 9.42
N ASP A 34 21.93 -8.85 9.34
CA ASP A 34 22.22 -9.84 8.30
C ASP A 34 21.37 -11.11 8.42
N GLU A 35 20.96 -11.48 9.64
CA GLU A 35 20.03 -12.59 9.87
C GLU A 35 18.61 -12.21 9.40
N MET A 36 18.13 -11.01 9.76
CA MET A 36 16.83 -10.49 9.31
C MET A 36 16.77 -10.41 7.78
N GLN A 37 17.87 -9.94 7.14
CA GLN A 37 17.94 -9.86 5.68
C GLN A 37 17.91 -11.25 5.02
N LYS A 38 18.60 -12.24 5.59
CA LYS A 38 18.57 -13.63 5.08
C LYS A 38 17.19 -14.26 5.24
N ILE A 39 16.53 -14.03 6.38
CA ILE A 39 15.15 -14.50 6.61
C ILE A 39 14.18 -13.85 5.63
N ALA A 40 14.28 -12.53 5.41
CA ALA A 40 13.45 -11.84 4.45
C ALA A 40 13.63 -12.38 3.02
N LYS A 41 14.85 -12.70 2.64
CA LYS A 41 15.18 -13.33 1.34
C LYS A 41 14.61 -14.74 1.22
N GLU A 42 14.66 -15.54 2.30
CA GLU A 42 14.08 -16.88 2.35
C GLU A 42 12.57 -16.87 2.22
N MET A 43 11.90 -15.92 2.92
CA MET A 43 10.44 -15.74 2.83
C MET A 43 9.99 -15.29 1.45
N ASN A 44 10.79 -14.49 0.78
CA ASN A 44 10.61 -14.00 -0.58
C ASN A 44 9.25 -13.33 -0.85
N TYR A 45 8.66 -12.71 0.18
CA TYR A 45 7.54 -11.77 0.02
C TYR A 45 8.07 -10.38 -0.30
N SER A 46 7.21 -9.49 -0.81
CA SER A 46 7.62 -8.09 -1.06
C SER A 46 8.24 -7.46 0.18
N GLU A 47 7.71 -7.74 1.37
CA GLU A 47 8.32 -7.37 2.64
C GLU A 47 8.15 -8.44 3.71
N THR A 48 9.06 -8.40 4.68
CA THR A 48 9.07 -9.16 5.92
C THR A 48 9.36 -8.21 7.07
N THR A 49 8.65 -8.35 8.18
CA THR A 49 8.84 -7.49 9.36
C THR A 49 9.31 -8.26 10.57
N PHE A 50 10.09 -7.58 11.40
CA PHE A 50 10.62 -8.11 12.65
C PHE A 50 10.25 -7.18 13.79
N ILE A 51 9.51 -7.69 14.77
CA ILE A 51 9.21 -7.00 16.03
C ILE A 51 10.40 -7.20 16.94
N THR A 52 11.23 -6.16 17.10
CA THR A 52 12.49 -6.21 17.83
C THR A 52 12.32 -5.81 19.31
N SER A 53 11.22 -5.13 19.65
CA SER A 53 10.82 -4.87 21.04
C SER A 53 9.32 -5.10 21.19
N LYS A 54 8.96 -5.96 22.16
CA LYS A 54 7.55 -6.24 22.48
C LYS A 54 6.92 -5.16 23.37
N GLU A 55 7.74 -4.39 24.08
CA GLU A 55 7.29 -3.34 24.99
C GLU A 55 7.04 -2.02 24.27
N ASN A 56 7.96 -1.67 23.36
CA ASN A 56 7.91 -0.41 22.61
C ASN A 56 7.31 -0.56 21.21
N TYR A 57 7.09 -1.81 20.74
CA TYR A 57 6.68 -2.11 19.37
C TYR A 57 7.64 -1.54 18.33
N ASP A 58 8.96 -1.73 18.60
CA ASP A 58 9.99 -1.40 17.61
C ASP A 58 9.97 -2.43 16.50
N VAL A 59 9.91 -1.97 15.24
CA VAL A 59 9.76 -2.84 14.07
C VAL A 59 10.77 -2.45 13.00
N ARG A 60 11.37 -3.47 12.41
CA ARG A 60 12.21 -3.36 11.23
C ARG A 60 11.54 -4.02 10.04
N ILE A 61 11.68 -3.43 8.85
CA ILE A 61 11.01 -3.86 7.61
C ILE A 61 12.09 -4.17 6.58
N PHE A 62 12.03 -5.35 5.98
CA PHE A 62 12.97 -5.79 4.97
C PHE A 62 12.25 -6.26 3.71
N THR A 63 12.75 -5.84 2.55
CA THR A 63 12.52 -6.54 1.29
C THR A 63 13.49 -7.73 1.18
N PRO A 64 13.38 -8.60 0.17
CA PRO A 64 14.43 -9.61 -0.09
C PRO A 64 15.83 -9.05 -0.30
N GLU A 65 15.96 -7.76 -0.66
CA GLU A 65 17.26 -7.16 -1.03
C GLU A 65 17.78 -6.13 -0.01
N THR A 66 16.89 -5.43 0.73
CA THR A 66 17.33 -4.34 1.60
C THR A 66 16.32 -4.01 2.70
N GLU A 67 16.80 -3.36 3.76
CA GLU A 67 15.93 -2.78 4.78
C GLU A 67 15.26 -1.50 4.29
N LEU A 68 13.96 -1.37 4.57
CA LEU A 68 13.18 -0.17 4.31
C LEU A 68 12.93 0.62 5.59
N PRO A 69 13.02 1.95 5.55
CA PRO A 69 12.69 2.79 6.70
C PRO A 69 11.19 2.81 7.03
N PHE A 70 10.35 2.49 6.03
CA PHE A 70 8.89 2.48 6.11
C PHE A 70 8.28 1.72 4.93
N ALA A 71 7.15 1.03 5.17
CA ALA A 71 6.27 0.50 4.13
C ALA A 71 4.83 0.40 4.66
N GLY A 72 3.82 0.66 3.80
CA GLY A 72 2.43 0.83 4.21
C GLY A 72 1.76 -0.45 4.71
N HIS A 73 1.65 -1.48 3.84
CA HIS A 73 1.00 -2.73 4.23
C HIS A 73 1.74 -3.48 5.35
N PRO A 74 3.10 -3.47 5.42
CA PRO A 74 3.82 -4.06 6.54
C PRO A 74 3.48 -3.41 7.89
N THR A 75 3.30 -2.10 7.90
CA THR A 75 2.92 -1.35 9.11
C THR A 75 1.53 -1.78 9.62
N ILE A 76 0.54 -1.90 8.73
CA ILE A 76 -0.82 -2.36 9.07
C ILE A 76 -0.81 -3.83 9.52
N GLY A 77 -0.16 -4.72 8.77
CA GLY A 77 -0.12 -6.15 9.07
C GLY A 77 0.61 -6.46 10.37
N THR A 78 1.75 -5.79 10.63
CA THR A 78 2.50 -5.96 11.88
C THR A 78 1.70 -5.47 13.08
N SER A 79 1.02 -4.31 12.96
CA SER A 79 0.16 -3.80 14.03
C SER A 79 -1.01 -4.75 14.33
N PHE A 80 -1.55 -5.42 13.31
CA PHE A 80 -2.56 -6.46 13.50
C PHE A 80 -2.02 -7.64 14.31
N VAL A 81 -0.82 -8.15 13.99
CA VAL A 81 -0.18 -9.22 14.74
C VAL A 81 0.13 -8.79 16.18
N ILE A 82 0.63 -7.58 16.41
CA ILE A 82 0.84 -7.03 17.76
C ILE A 82 -0.46 -7.04 18.54
N GLN A 83 -1.55 -6.56 17.94
CA GLN A 83 -2.84 -6.53 18.62
C GLN A 83 -3.36 -7.94 18.94
N GLN A 84 -3.23 -8.90 18.03
CA GLN A 84 -3.73 -10.26 18.22
C GLN A 84 -2.88 -11.07 19.20
N GLU A 85 -1.55 -10.96 19.13
CA GLU A 85 -0.63 -11.88 19.79
C GLU A 85 0.04 -11.31 21.04
N LEU A 86 0.28 -10.01 21.08
CA LEU A 86 0.95 -9.37 22.23
C LEU A 86 -0.05 -8.69 23.17
N ILE A 87 -0.97 -7.89 22.63
CA ILE A 87 -1.93 -7.12 23.44
C ILE A 87 -3.13 -7.99 23.83
N ARG A 88 -3.66 -8.77 22.90
CA ARG A 88 -4.81 -9.68 23.07
C ARG A 88 -6.07 -9.01 23.63
N GLY A 89 -6.24 -7.72 23.33
CA GLY A 89 -7.38 -6.92 23.79
C GLY A 89 -7.68 -5.76 22.87
N ASN A 90 -8.84 -5.13 23.03
CA ASN A 90 -9.23 -3.99 22.22
C ASN A 90 -8.39 -2.77 22.57
N VAL A 91 -7.70 -2.21 21.59
CA VAL A 91 -6.94 -0.96 21.70
C VAL A 91 -7.41 0.00 20.61
N LYS A 92 -7.48 1.27 20.94
CA LYS A 92 -7.88 2.30 19.97
C LYS A 92 -6.73 2.65 19.04
N THR A 93 -5.52 2.70 19.58
CA THR A 93 -4.31 3.13 18.86
C THR A 93 -3.11 2.35 19.34
N ILE A 94 -2.23 1.97 18.41
CA ILE A 94 -0.89 1.46 18.67
C ILE A 94 0.09 2.45 18.05
N LEU A 95 1.16 2.79 18.76
CA LEU A 95 2.31 3.49 18.19
C LEU A 95 3.32 2.44 17.74
N LEU A 96 3.57 2.35 16.45
CA LEU A 96 4.57 1.47 15.88
C LEU A 96 5.85 2.26 15.65
N ASN A 97 6.94 1.87 16.30
CA ASN A 97 8.21 2.56 16.15
C ASN A 97 8.98 1.99 14.95
N LEU A 98 9.09 2.78 13.90
CA LEU A 98 9.83 2.49 12.69
C LEU A 98 11.09 3.35 12.58
N LYS A 99 11.96 3.05 11.63
CA LYS A 99 13.19 3.81 11.38
C LYS A 99 12.95 5.31 11.09
N ILE A 100 11.77 5.64 10.54
CA ILE A 100 11.34 7.03 10.29
C ILE A 100 10.67 7.71 11.49
N GLY A 101 10.47 7.00 12.60
CA GLY A 101 9.78 7.48 13.80
C GLY A 101 8.53 6.69 14.14
N ALA A 102 7.81 7.17 15.15
CA ALA A 102 6.59 6.53 15.64
C ALA A 102 5.38 6.83 14.73
N ILE A 103 4.73 5.78 14.27
CA ILE A 103 3.56 5.86 13.39
C ILE A 103 2.31 5.42 14.18
N PRO A 104 1.31 6.29 14.34
CA PRO A 104 0.07 5.94 14.99
C PRO A 104 -0.82 5.10 14.06
N ILE A 105 -1.24 3.94 14.56
CA ILE A 105 -2.15 3.01 13.87
C ILE A 105 -3.44 2.92 14.65
N LEU A 106 -4.55 3.25 14.00
CA LEU A 106 -5.87 3.28 14.62
C LEU A 106 -6.66 2.03 14.27
N PHE A 107 -7.31 1.44 15.27
CA PHE A 107 -8.13 0.25 15.13
C PHE A 107 -9.62 0.58 15.22
N LYS A 108 -10.39 0.10 14.26
CA LYS A 108 -11.84 0.01 14.35
C LYS A 108 -12.24 -1.45 14.54
N TYR A 109 -13.22 -1.65 15.41
CA TYR A 109 -13.69 -2.98 15.78
C TYR A 109 -15.13 -3.19 15.31
N LYS A 110 -15.44 -4.43 14.91
CA LYS A 110 -16.79 -4.89 14.65
C LYS A 110 -16.99 -6.21 15.39
N SER A 111 -18.04 -6.29 16.21
CA SER A 111 -18.33 -7.47 17.04
C SER A 111 -17.15 -7.94 17.89
N GLY A 112 -16.37 -7.00 18.45
CA GLY A 112 -15.21 -7.28 19.33
C GLY A 112 -13.94 -7.74 18.61
N LYS A 113 -13.92 -7.79 17.28
CA LYS A 113 -12.74 -8.14 16.47
C LYS A 113 -12.24 -6.92 15.68
N PRO A 114 -10.92 -6.77 15.46
CA PRO A 114 -10.41 -5.76 14.53
C PRO A 114 -11.11 -5.90 13.18
N ASP A 115 -11.61 -4.79 12.66
CA ASP A 115 -12.29 -4.75 11.35
C ASP A 115 -11.44 -3.97 10.36
N VAL A 116 -11.29 -2.66 10.56
CA VAL A 116 -10.43 -1.84 9.70
C VAL A 116 -9.33 -1.19 10.53
N ILE A 117 -8.10 -1.36 10.07
CA ILE A 117 -6.89 -0.79 10.64
C ILE A 117 -6.49 0.38 9.76
N TRP A 118 -6.31 1.57 10.35
CA TRP A 118 -6.05 2.82 9.64
C TRP A 118 -4.68 3.36 9.95
N MET A 119 -4.01 3.85 8.91
CA MET A 119 -2.75 4.57 9.01
C MET A 119 -2.92 5.95 8.39
N GLU A 120 -2.50 6.98 9.12
CA GLU A 120 -2.40 8.34 8.59
C GLU A 120 -1.12 8.51 7.78
N HIS A 121 -1.22 9.24 6.69
CA HIS A 121 -0.11 9.55 5.80
C HIS A 121 0.43 10.96 6.07
N ASN A 122 1.65 11.21 5.65
CA ASN A 122 2.20 12.56 5.62
C ASN A 122 1.36 13.47 4.72
N PRO A 123 1.36 14.79 4.96
CA PRO A 123 0.75 15.74 4.05
C PRO A 123 1.26 15.55 2.63
N PRO A 124 0.36 15.53 1.62
CA PRO A 124 0.76 15.27 0.26
C PRO A 124 1.54 16.44 -0.36
N THR A 125 2.42 16.09 -1.29
CA THR A 125 3.03 17.03 -2.23
C THR A 125 2.63 16.66 -3.65
N PHE A 126 2.46 17.67 -4.51
CA PHE A 126 2.05 17.51 -5.90
C PHE A 126 3.22 17.95 -6.78
N GLY A 127 3.71 17.02 -7.58
CA GLY A 127 4.83 17.21 -8.48
C GLY A 127 4.38 17.55 -9.89
N ARG A 128 5.19 17.15 -10.86
CA ARG A 128 5.02 17.48 -12.28
C ARG A 128 3.83 16.77 -12.91
N PHE A 129 3.34 17.36 -14.00
CA PHE A 129 2.35 16.77 -14.89
C PHE A 129 3.03 15.97 -16.01
N PHE A 130 2.29 15.04 -16.60
CA PHE A 130 2.76 14.20 -17.69
C PHE A 130 1.78 14.23 -18.86
N ASP A 131 2.30 14.02 -20.08
CA ASP A 131 1.51 14.00 -21.29
C ASP A 131 0.76 12.68 -21.48
N ILE A 132 -0.47 12.75 -21.97
CA ILE A 132 -1.32 11.60 -22.28
C ILE A 132 -0.63 10.70 -23.32
N GLU A 133 -0.05 11.28 -24.37
CA GLU A 133 0.65 10.54 -25.42
C GLU A 133 1.79 9.68 -24.87
N LEU A 134 2.58 10.22 -23.92
CA LEU A 134 3.67 9.49 -23.28
C LEU A 134 3.14 8.29 -22.48
N LEU A 135 2.17 8.52 -21.60
CA LEU A 135 1.65 7.47 -20.72
C LEU A 135 0.82 6.43 -21.49
N SER A 136 0.08 6.80 -22.51
CA SER A 136 -0.66 5.85 -23.36
C SER A 136 0.29 4.83 -24.01
N LYS A 137 1.45 5.29 -24.51
CA LYS A 137 2.49 4.42 -25.10
C LYS A 137 3.12 3.47 -24.05
N ILE A 138 3.38 3.96 -22.83
CA ILE A 138 3.93 3.14 -21.74
C ILE A 138 2.92 2.07 -21.31
N LEU A 139 1.65 2.41 -21.25
CA LEU A 139 0.56 1.53 -20.80
C LEU A 139 0.02 0.62 -21.91
N ASN A 140 0.48 0.79 -23.17
CA ASN A 140 -0.06 0.13 -24.38
C ASN A 140 -1.57 0.32 -24.51
N LEU A 141 -2.02 1.57 -24.35
CA LEU A 141 -3.40 2.01 -24.49
C LEU A 141 -3.53 3.04 -25.62
N ASN A 142 -4.77 3.30 -26.07
CA ASN A 142 -5.06 4.47 -26.86
C ASN A 142 -5.14 5.71 -25.95
N GLU A 143 -4.81 6.89 -26.47
CA GLU A 143 -4.99 8.15 -25.73
C GLU A 143 -6.44 8.35 -25.27
N SER A 144 -7.41 7.88 -26.07
CA SER A 144 -8.84 7.93 -25.76
C SER A 144 -9.26 7.06 -24.56
N ASP A 145 -8.43 6.12 -24.08
CA ASP A 145 -8.67 5.31 -22.90
C ASP A 145 -8.33 6.06 -21.60
N ILE A 146 -7.48 7.10 -21.70
CA ILE A 146 -7.12 7.97 -20.57
C ILE A 146 -8.22 9.01 -20.38
N ASP A 147 -8.56 9.30 -19.11
CA ASP A 147 -9.56 10.30 -18.77
C ASP A 147 -8.93 11.70 -18.74
N ASP A 148 -9.05 12.42 -19.84
CA ASP A 148 -8.48 13.74 -20.07
C ASP A 148 -9.14 14.89 -19.25
N ARG A 149 -10.19 14.59 -18.51
CA ARG A 149 -10.81 15.54 -17.56
C ARG A 149 -9.94 15.81 -16.35
N PHE A 150 -8.99 14.91 -16.05
CA PHE A 150 -8.11 14.98 -14.91
C PHE A 150 -6.64 14.82 -15.33
N PRO A 151 -5.70 15.55 -14.73
CA PRO A 151 -4.31 15.52 -15.15
C PRO A 151 -3.60 14.23 -14.73
N ILE A 152 -2.66 13.77 -15.55
CA ILE A 152 -1.68 12.78 -15.09
C ILE A 152 -0.63 13.52 -14.27
N GLN A 153 -0.47 13.17 -13.01
CA GLN A 153 0.38 13.94 -12.10
C GLN A 153 1.17 13.04 -11.13
N GLU A 154 2.37 13.49 -10.81
CA GLU A 154 3.15 12.96 -9.69
C GLU A 154 2.58 13.47 -8.37
N VAL A 155 2.31 12.54 -7.44
CA VAL A 155 1.83 12.84 -6.09
C VAL A 155 2.64 12.03 -5.09
N SER A 156 2.98 12.62 -3.95
CA SER A 156 3.70 11.94 -2.89
C SER A 156 3.08 12.21 -1.53
N THR A 157 2.90 11.15 -0.75
CA THR A 157 2.65 11.21 0.71
C THR A 157 3.84 10.61 1.49
N GLY A 158 5.01 10.60 0.84
CA GLY A 158 6.26 10.02 1.34
C GLY A 158 7.06 9.34 0.22
N ILE A 159 6.38 8.58 -0.65
CA ILE A 159 6.96 7.97 -1.86
C ILE A 159 6.21 8.56 -3.08
N PRO A 160 6.93 9.18 -4.04
CA PRO A 160 6.32 9.75 -5.23
C PRO A 160 5.75 8.67 -6.16
N ILE A 161 4.55 8.92 -6.70
CA ILE A 161 3.82 8.00 -7.59
C ILE A 161 3.17 8.80 -8.72
N ILE A 162 3.25 8.30 -9.95
CA ILE A 162 2.54 8.87 -11.11
C ILE A 162 1.12 8.33 -11.10
N ILE A 163 0.13 9.21 -10.96
CA ILE A 163 -1.30 8.86 -10.97
C ILE A 163 -1.86 9.08 -12.36
N VAL A 164 -2.46 8.03 -12.92
CA VAL A 164 -3.04 8.04 -14.28
C VAL A 164 -4.52 7.68 -14.23
N PRO A 165 -5.42 8.61 -14.50
CA PRO A 165 -6.86 8.35 -14.60
C PRO A 165 -7.22 7.64 -15.91
N LEU A 166 -8.00 6.56 -15.83
CA LEU A 166 -8.56 5.84 -16.97
C LEU A 166 -10.08 5.96 -16.99
N LYS A 167 -10.69 5.82 -18.18
CA LYS A 167 -12.13 6.01 -18.35
C LYS A 167 -12.96 4.86 -17.80
N ASN A 168 -12.48 3.61 -17.90
CA ASN A 168 -13.27 2.43 -17.57
C ASN A 168 -12.41 1.21 -17.19
N LEU A 169 -13.08 0.18 -16.69
CA LEU A 169 -12.46 -1.06 -16.23
C LEU A 169 -11.85 -1.88 -17.39
N ASP A 170 -12.40 -1.79 -18.60
CA ASP A 170 -11.85 -2.48 -19.77
C ASP A 170 -10.46 -1.93 -20.12
N ALA A 171 -10.30 -0.61 -20.18
CA ALA A 171 -9.00 0.02 -20.36
C ALA A 171 -8.00 -0.41 -19.28
N LEU A 172 -8.41 -0.39 -18.00
CA LEU A 172 -7.57 -0.80 -16.87
C LEU A 172 -7.09 -2.26 -17.01
N LYS A 173 -7.96 -3.19 -17.41
CA LYS A 173 -7.63 -4.61 -17.62
C LYS A 173 -6.66 -4.84 -18.76
N ARG A 174 -6.76 -4.04 -19.84
CA ARG A 174 -5.92 -4.18 -21.05
C ARG A 174 -4.49 -3.69 -20.89
N VAL A 175 -4.19 -2.92 -19.85
CA VAL A 175 -2.85 -2.35 -19.63
C VAL A 175 -1.79 -3.43 -19.62
N LYS A 176 -0.74 -3.18 -20.41
CA LYS A 176 0.52 -3.94 -20.45
C LYS A 176 1.66 -2.94 -20.50
N ILE A 177 2.55 -3.00 -19.53
CA ILE A 177 3.67 -2.06 -19.45
C ILE A 177 4.68 -2.32 -20.58
N ASP A 178 4.98 -1.29 -21.36
CA ASP A 178 6.20 -1.25 -22.17
C ASP A 178 7.38 -0.95 -21.23
N LEU A 179 8.13 -1.99 -20.91
CA LEU A 179 9.19 -1.91 -19.88
C LEU A 179 10.29 -0.92 -20.25
N ASN A 180 10.67 -0.85 -21.53
CA ASN A 180 11.74 0.06 -21.97
C ASN A 180 11.30 1.52 -21.79
N ARG A 181 10.11 1.87 -22.27
CA ARG A 181 9.56 3.23 -22.11
C ARG A 181 9.29 3.59 -20.65
N TYR A 182 8.87 2.60 -19.84
CA TYR A 182 8.69 2.79 -18.41
C TYR A 182 10.04 3.12 -17.74
N LEU A 183 11.10 2.35 -18.02
CA LEU A 183 12.43 2.58 -17.45
C LEU A 183 12.98 3.95 -17.88
N ASP A 184 12.86 4.31 -19.17
CA ASP A 184 13.27 5.63 -19.69
C ASP A 184 12.56 6.77 -18.95
N LEU A 185 11.25 6.61 -18.65
CA LEU A 185 10.50 7.60 -17.87
C LEU A 185 11.02 7.71 -16.45
N VAL A 186 11.11 6.59 -15.73
CA VAL A 186 11.40 6.60 -14.29
C VAL A 186 12.86 6.92 -13.97
N GLU A 187 13.80 6.75 -14.90
CA GLU A 187 15.17 7.26 -14.73
C GLU A 187 15.21 8.77 -14.49
N ASN A 188 14.33 9.52 -15.15
CA ASN A 188 14.29 10.98 -15.17
C ASN A 188 13.18 11.58 -14.30
N THR A 189 12.58 10.80 -13.38
CA THR A 189 11.53 11.23 -12.46
C THR A 189 11.87 10.85 -11.03
N ASP A 190 11.30 11.57 -10.05
CA ASP A 190 11.34 11.15 -8.65
C ASP A 190 10.42 9.95 -8.43
N ALA A 191 9.26 9.94 -9.05
CA ALA A 191 8.33 8.82 -9.03
C ALA A 191 8.84 7.63 -9.84
N LYS A 192 8.97 6.47 -9.17
CA LYS A 192 9.39 5.19 -9.77
C LYS A 192 8.23 4.23 -9.98
N THR A 193 7.03 4.61 -9.59
CA THR A 193 5.83 3.77 -9.60
C THR A 193 4.72 4.46 -10.38
N ILE A 194 3.98 3.70 -11.18
CA ILE A 194 2.77 4.18 -11.87
C ILE A 194 1.55 3.52 -11.24
N LEU A 195 0.58 4.32 -10.80
CA LEU A 195 -0.73 3.90 -10.37
C LEU A 195 -1.75 4.33 -11.41
N ILE A 196 -2.48 3.40 -11.97
CA ILE A 196 -3.63 3.65 -12.84
C ILE A 196 -4.92 3.37 -12.08
N PHE A 197 -5.97 4.15 -12.33
CA PHE A 197 -7.27 3.93 -11.71
C PHE A 197 -8.43 4.27 -12.64
N CYS A 198 -9.60 3.67 -12.39
CA CYS A 198 -10.85 3.99 -13.08
C CYS A 198 -12.06 3.95 -12.14
N PRO A 199 -13.20 4.61 -12.52
CA PRO A 199 -14.41 4.67 -11.68
C PRO A 199 -15.26 3.39 -11.72
N GLU A 200 -14.95 2.44 -12.57
CA GLU A 200 -15.68 1.19 -12.68
C GLU A 200 -15.03 0.10 -11.81
N THR A 201 -15.85 -0.71 -11.17
CA THR A 201 -15.44 -1.74 -10.21
C THR A 201 -16.06 -3.09 -10.55
N ARG A 202 -15.49 -4.16 -10.00
CA ARG A 202 -16.03 -5.51 -10.10
C ARG A 202 -17.19 -5.73 -9.13
N ASP A 203 -17.06 -5.19 -7.91
CA ASP A 203 -18.12 -5.15 -6.91
C ASP A 203 -18.74 -3.76 -6.89
N LYS A 204 -20.07 -3.68 -7.11
CA LYS A 204 -20.83 -2.42 -7.10
C LYS A 204 -20.81 -1.67 -5.76
N GLY A 205 -20.39 -2.33 -4.69
CA GLY A 205 -20.18 -1.72 -3.38
C GLY A 205 -18.89 -0.92 -3.26
N ASN A 206 -17.99 -1.04 -4.23
CA ASN A 206 -16.71 -0.33 -4.28
C ASN A 206 -16.78 0.89 -5.20
N ASN A 207 -15.76 1.76 -5.18
CA ASN A 207 -15.79 3.06 -5.85
C ASN A 207 -14.80 3.17 -6.99
N LEU A 208 -13.64 2.54 -6.88
CA LEU A 208 -12.55 2.62 -7.87
C LEU A 208 -11.88 1.26 -8.02
N SER A 209 -11.36 1.01 -9.23
CA SER A 209 -10.40 -0.07 -9.48
C SER A 209 -9.03 0.53 -9.76
N VAL A 210 -7.98 -0.11 -9.23
CA VAL A 210 -6.58 0.33 -9.28
C VAL A 210 -5.68 -0.81 -9.72
N ARG A 211 -4.62 -0.47 -10.48
CA ARG A 211 -3.42 -1.31 -10.65
C ARG A 211 -2.18 -0.48 -10.39
N VAL A 212 -1.14 -1.11 -9.84
CA VAL A 212 0.12 -0.41 -9.50
C VAL A 212 1.29 -1.19 -10.05
N PHE A 213 2.15 -0.48 -10.79
CA PHE A 213 3.34 -1.02 -11.45
C PHE A 213 4.60 -0.40 -10.88
N ALA A 214 5.49 -1.24 -10.35
CA ALA A 214 6.72 -0.83 -9.68
C ALA A 214 7.94 -1.64 -10.18
N HIS A 215 8.05 -1.81 -11.50
CA HIS A 215 9.14 -2.59 -12.13
C HIS A 215 10.53 -2.11 -11.72
N TYR A 216 10.72 -0.80 -11.47
CA TYR A 216 11.98 -0.26 -10.98
C TYR A 216 12.45 -0.92 -9.68
N TYR A 217 11.52 -1.33 -8.83
CA TYR A 217 11.79 -2.03 -7.57
C TYR A 217 11.72 -3.56 -7.69
N GLY A 218 11.67 -4.11 -8.92
CA GLY A 218 11.57 -5.55 -9.15
C GLY A 218 10.16 -6.13 -8.96
N VAL A 219 9.15 -5.28 -8.77
CA VAL A 219 7.75 -5.68 -8.60
C VAL A 219 6.96 -5.30 -9.87
N PRO A 220 6.69 -6.25 -10.78
CA PRO A 220 5.97 -5.95 -12.02
C PRO A 220 4.58 -5.36 -11.78
N GLU A 221 3.83 -5.93 -10.84
CA GLU A 221 2.55 -5.43 -10.38
C GLU A 221 2.37 -5.77 -8.89
N ASP A 222 1.92 -4.80 -8.09
CA ASP A 222 1.73 -4.98 -6.65
C ASP A 222 0.27 -5.29 -6.32
N ALA A 223 0.07 -6.22 -5.37
CA ALA A 223 -1.26 -6.70 -4.98
C ALA A 223 -2.10 -5.65 -4.26
N ALA A 224 -1.48 -4.86 -3.37
CA ALA A 224 -2.13 -3.78 -2.63
C ALA A 224 -1.09 -2.77 -2.12
N THR A 225 -1.15 -1.56 -2.65
CA THR A 225 -0.15 -0.51 -2.42
C THR A 225 -0.71 0.59 -1.54
N GLY A 226 -0.51 0.49 -0.23
CA GLY A 226 -0.99 1.48 0.72
C GLY A 226 -0.48 2.90 0.42
N SER A 227 0.82 3.06 0.15
CA SER A 227 1.44 4.35 -0.23
C SER A 227 0.84 4.94 -1.50
N GLY A 228 0.64 4.11 -2.53
CA GLY A 228 0.04 4.53 -3.79
C GLY A 228 -1.40 4.97 -3.64
N ASN A 229 -2.18 4.24 -2.88
CA ASN A 229 -3.56 4.59 -2.60
C ASN A 229 -3.68 5.83 -1.70
N GLY A 230 -2.70 6.11 -0.85
CA GLY A 230 -2.61 7.38 -0.12
C GLY A 230 -2.40 8.57 -1.07
N CYS A 231 -1.51 8.43 -2.06
CA CYS A 231 -1.32 9.42 -3.12
C CYS A 231 -2.59 9.59 -3.96
N LEU A 232 -3.28 8.50 -4.30
CA LEU A 232 -4.57 8.54 -5.00
C LEU A 232 -5.63 9.31 -4.19
N ALA A 233 -5.74 9.04 -2.89
CA ALA A 233 -6.71 9.74 -2.03
C ALA A 233 -6.48 11.26 -2.03
N ALA A 234 -5.21 11.69 -1.94
CA ALA A 234 -4.83 13.10 -2.05
C ALA A 234 -5.17 13.69 -3.42
N TYR A 235 -4.86 12.97 -4.50
CA TYR A 235 -5.17 13.34 -5.87
C TYR A 235 -6.68 13.56 -6.08
N LEU A 236 -7.52 12.65 -5.57
CA LEU A 236 -8.97 12.71 -5.74
C LEU A 236 -9.60 13.97 -5.11
N VAL A 237 -9.11 14.43 -3.96
CA VAL A 237 -9.63 15.66 -3.33
C VAL A 237 -8.99 16.91 -3.90
N GLU A 238 -7.70 16.86 -4.32
CA GLU A 238 -7.02 17.99 -4.95
C GLU A 238 -7.70 18.37 -6.27
N HIS A 239 -7.96 17.38 -7.11
CA HIS A 239 -8.58 17.58 -8.43
C HIS A 239 -10.11 17.50 -8.40
N GLN A 240 -10.72 17.46 -7.21
CA GLN A 240 -12.18 17.41 -7.04
C GLN A 240 -12.86 16.31 -7.89
N TYR A 241 -12.25 15.11 -7.94
CA TYR A 241 -12.73 14.00 -8.75
C TYR A 241 -14.21 13.67 -8.49
N TYR A 242 -14.65 13.76 -7.24
CA TYR A 242 -16.04 13.59 -6.81
C TYR A 242 -16.78 14.93 -6.56
N VAL A 243 -16.21 16.05 -6.99
CA VAL A 243 -16.75 17.40 -6.72
C VAL A 243 -16.96 17.64 -5.22
N LYS A 244 -16.05 17.13 -4.40
CA LYS A 244 -16.09 17.19 -2.92
C LYS A 244 -14.69 17.35 -2.34
N ASN A 245 -14.59 18.08 -1.24
CA ASN A 245 -13.35 18.24 -0.47
C ASN A 245 -13.09 17.08 0.53
N ILE A 246 -14.04 16.16 0.68
CA ILE A 246 -13.95 15.00 1.58
C ILE A 246 -14.33 13.75 0.79
N ILE A 247 -13.53 12.70 0.94
CA ILE A 247 -13.81 11.36 0.41
C ILE A 247 -13.72 10.30 1.51
N ASP A 248 -14.56 9.26 1.38
CA ASP A 248 -14.49 7.98 2.09
C ASP A 248 -14.87 6.93 1.05
N VAL A 249 -13.87 6.30 0.44
CA VAL A 249 -14.04 5.43 -0.73
C VAL A 249 -13.35 4.08 -0.55
N ARG A 250 -13.86 3.08 -1.27
CA ARG A 250 -13.31 1.72 -1.33
C ARG A 250 -12.66 1.49 -2.67
N VAL A 251 -11.46 0.95 -2.66
CA VAL A 251 -10.62 0.75 -3.84
C VAL A 251 -10.27 -0.72 -4.00
N GLU A 252 -10.59 -1.27 -5.16
CA GLU A 252 -10.17 -2.60 -5.58
C GLU A 252 -8.77 -2.54 -6.20
N GLN A 253 -7.88 -3.49 -5.83
CA GLN A 253 -6.56 -3.66 -6.45
C GLN A 253 -6.21 -5.15 -6.53
N GLY A 254 -5.22 -5.53 -7.38
CA GLY A 254 -4.60 -6.85 -7.40
C GLY A 254 -5.39 -7.98 -8.08
N TYR A 255 -6.51 -7.69 -8.70
CA TYR A 255 -7.34 -8.71 -9.36
C TYR A 255 -6.64 -9.36 -10.56
N GLU A 256 -5.86 -8.59 -11.32
CA GLU A 256 -5.16 -9.06 -12.52
C GLU A 256 -4.03 -10.05 -12.21
N ILE A 257 -3.53 -10.03 -10.99
CA ILE A 257 -2.49 -10.95 -10.51
C ILE A 257 -3.04 -12.02 -9.55
N GLY A 258 -4.39 -12.15 -9.46
CA GLY A 258 -5.04 -13.18 -8.64
C GLY A 258 -4.95 -12.94 -7.13
N ARG A 259 -4.69 -11.69 -6.70
CA ARG A 259 -4.64 -11.26 -5.29
C ARG A 259 -5.64 -10.13 -5.04
N PRO A 260 -6.97 -10.39 -5.11
CA PRO A 260 -7.98 -9.36 -4.86
C PRO A 260 -7.74 -8.65 -3.53
N SER A 261 -7.74 -7.35 -3.55
CA SER A 261 -7.45 -6.51 -2.38
C SER A 261 -8.48 -5.41 -2.26
N LEU A 262 -8.82 -5.02 -1.03
CA LEU A 262 -9.74 -3.93 -0.73
C LEU A 262 -9.11 -2.93 0.23
N LEU A 263 -8.88 -1.73 -0.28
CA LEU A 263 -8.35 -0.61 0.49
C LEU A 263 -9.45 0.41 0.76
N TYR A 264 -9.40 1.02 1.94
CA TYR A 264 -10.31 2.08 2.36
C TYR A 264 -9.53 3.39 2.38
N LEU A 265 -9.99 4.39 1.65
CA LEU A 265 -9.30 5.67 1.55
C LEU A 265 -10.16 6.77 2.15
N ARG A 266 -9.54 7.63 2.94
CA ARG A 266 -10.11 8.87 3.43
C ARG A 266 -9.16 10.01 3.14
N ALA A 267 -9.70 11.09 2.62
CA ALA A 267 -8.96 12.34 2.49
C ALA A 267 -9.91 13.52 2.68
N GLU A 268 -9.37 14.59 3.23
CA GLU A 268 -10.08 15.85 3.43
C GLU A 268 -9.16 17.02 3.06
N LYS A 269 -9.62 17.86 2.14
CA LYS A 269 -8.98 19.14 1.81
C LYS A 269 -9.64 20.24 2.61
N LYS A 270 -8.94 20.79 3.60
CA LYS A 270 -9.39 21.87 4.47
C LYS A 270 -9.35 23.22 3.76
N GLU A 271 -10.08 24.21 4.29
CA GLU A 271 -10.13 25.56 3.72
C GLU A 271 -8.74 26.22 3.58
N GLU A 272 -7.79 25.88 4.46
CA GLU A 272 -6.40 26.33 4.38
C GLU A 272 -5.57 25.62 3.28
N GLY A 273 -6.18 24.79 2.47
CA GLY A 273 -5.51 24.00 1.43
C GLY A 273 -4.74 22.77 1.94
N LYS A 274 -4.69 22.53 3.24
CA LYS A 274 -4.07 21.32 3.83
C LYS A 274 -4.92 20.10 3.54
N ILE A 275 -4.27 19.02 3.09
CA ILE A 275 -4.94 17.74 2.85
C ILE A 275 -4.47 16.75 3.91
N SER A 276 -5.44 16.13 4.61
CA SER A 276 -5.22 14.96 5.46
C SER A 276 -5.59 13.70 4.68
N VAL A 277 -4.80 12.65 4.84
CA VAL A 277 -4.96 11.37 4.14
C VAL A 277 -4.85 10.22 5.12
N SER A 278 -5.75 9.26 5.01
CA SER A 278 -5.67 7.98 5.73
C SER A 278 -5.97 6.83 4.79
N VAL A 279 -5.20 5.77 4.91
CA VAL A 279 -5.42 4.50 4.22
C VAL A 279 -5.71 3.43 5.26
N GLY A 280 -6.73 2.63 5.01
CA GLY A 280 -7.10 1.55 5.90
C GLY A 280 -7.40 0.25 5.16
N GLY A 281 -7.41 -0.84 5.91
CA GLY A 281 -7.78 -2.14 5.41
C GLY A 281 -7.87 -3.18 6.50
N LYS A 282 -8.31 -4.38 6.13
CA LYS A 282 -8.33 -5.53 7.01
C LYS A 282 -7.05 -6.34 6.88
N ALA A 283 -6.76 -7.14 7.88
CA ALA A 283 -5.66 -8.08 7.87
C ALA A 283 -6.13 -9.43 8.41
N ILE A 284 -5.58 -10.52 7.88
CA ILE A 284 -5.98 -11.88 8.22
C ILE A 284 -4.73 -12.75 8.39
N ILE A 285 -4.59 -13.40 9.54
CA ILE A 285 -3.54 -14.42 9.73
C ILE A 285 -3.91 -15.66 8.91
N VAL A 286 -3.02 -16.05 8.01
CA VAL A 286 -3.19 -17.23 7.14
C VAL A 286 -2.53 -18.46 7.75
N ALA A 287 -1.31 -18.29 8.26
CA ALA A 287 -0.51 -19.35 8.87
C ALA A 287 0.37 -18.80 9.99
N GLU A 288 0.79 -19.68 10.88
CA GLU A 288 1.80 -19.41 11.90
C GLU A 288 2.78 -20.58 12.00
N GLY A 289 3.98 -20.30 12.46
CA GLY A 289 5.03 -21.32 12.62
C GLY A 289 6.17 -20.83 13.49
N GLU A 290 7.19 -21.68 13.62
CA GLU A 290 8.44 -21.39 14.33
C GLU A 290 9.63 -21.61 13.40
N LEU A 291 10.51 -20.61 13.33
CA LEU A 291 11.83 -20.74 12.73
C LEU A 291 12.77 -21.37 13.76
N ARG A 292 13.50 -22.42 13.33
CA ARG A 292 14.39 -23.22 14.19
C ARG A 292 15.84 -23.12 13.74
#